data_dfe69b1786ee77d293085b0b0b46fb7c
#
_entry.id   dfe69b1786ee77d293085b0b0b46fb7c
#
_cell.length_a   1.000
_cell.length_b   1.000
_cell.length_c   1.000
_cell.angle_alpha   90.00
_cell.angle_beta   90.00
_cell.angle_gamma   90.00
#
_symmetry.space_group_name_H-M   'P 1'
#
loop_
_entity.id
_entity.type
_entity.pdbx_description
1 polymer ?
#
loop_
_entity_poly.entity_id
_entity_poly.type
_entity_poly.pdbx_seq_one_letter_code
_entity_poly.pdbx_strand_id
1 'polypeptide(L)'
;MKSFVRAGLFALLTGVSVSACERGTVLRAPALGAAAPAFTSMTLEGEPVTLASLSGSVVVLNVWATWCLPCREEIPQLEALHREYAAQGLKTIGVSIDAAGMGADVRDFATEQGMTYPIWLDPDHQFSLKFLTVGVPETFVIDRAGVIRFRMIGAFRRGDTTLAAAVRRAMAS
;
A
#
# COMPACT_ATOMS: atom_id res chain seq x y z
N MET A 1 -40.84 5.41 78.52
CA MET A 1 -39.89 4.55 77.74
C MET A 1 -39.89 5.14 76.33
N LYS A 2 -38.74 5.71 75.88
CA LYS A 2 -38.63 6.52 74.66
C LYS A 2 -38.01 5.67 73.53
N SER A 3 -38.78 5.36 72.47
CA SER A 3 -38.27 4.66 71.27
C SER A 3 -37.70 5.70 70.29
N PHE A 4 -36.41 5.58 69.96
CA PHE A 4 -35.75 6.33 68.93
C PHE A 4 -35.88 5.59 67.59
N VAL A 5 -36.57 6.21 66.61
CA VAL A 5 -36.60 5.78 65.20
C VAL A 5 -35.41 6.44 64.53
N ARG A 6 -34.46 5.63 64.05
CA ARG A 6 -33.36 6.05 63.17
C ARG A 6 -33.84 6.02 61.73
N ALA A 7 -33.99 7.17 61.13
CA ALA A 7 -34.18 7.30 59.69
C ALA A 7 -32.84 7.12 58.96
N GLY A 8 -32.73 6.06 58.17
CA GLY A 8 -31.60 5.83 57.28
C GLY A 8 -31.76 6.56 55.96
N LEU A 9 -30.85 7.48 55.70
CA LEU A 9 -30.79 8.23 54.44
C LEU A 9 -30.08 7.36 53.37
N PHE A 10 -30.85 6.78 52.45
CA PHE A 10 -30.30 6.10 51.31
C PHE A 10 -29.92 7.13 50.24
N ALA A 11 -28.61 7.35 50.05
CA ALA A 11 -28.10 8.17 48.93
C ALA A 11 -28.10 7.31 47.66
N LEU A 12 -28.99 7.64 46.72
CA LEU A 12 -28.96 7.12 45.35
C LEU A 12 -27.77 7.79 44.60
N LEU A 13 -26.72 7.04 44.41
CA LEU A 13 -25.64 7.38 43.45
C LEU A 13 -26.13 7.07 42.03
N THR A 14 -26.62 8.07 41.31
CA THR A 14 -26.89 7.98 39.89
C THR A 14 -25.55 8.00 39.14
N GLY A 15 -25.07 6.81 38.71
CA GLY A 15 -23.90 6.67 37.84
C GLY A 15 -24.21 7.26 36.47
N VAL A 16 -23.57 8.38 36.13
CA VAL A 16 -23.57 8.93 34.76
C VAL A 16 -22.63 8.05 33.95
N SER A 17 -23.20 7.15 33.13
CA SER A 17 -22.47 6.42 32.10
C SER A 17 -22.09 7.39 31.01
N VAL A 18 -20.83 7.83 30.99
CA VAL A 18 -20.26 8.54 29.85
C VAL A 18 -20.05 7.52 28.72
N SER A 19 -21.01 7.46 27.77
CA SER A 19 -20.80 6.74 26.52
C SER A 19 -19.64 7.43 25.79
N ALA A 20 -18.48 6.76 25.78
CA ALA A 20 -17.38 7.13 24.90
C ALA A 20 -17.89 6.95 23.45
N CYS A 21 -18.14 8.04 22.76
CA CYS A 21 -18.32 8.01 21.31
C CYS A 21 -17.06 7.39 20.71
N GLU A 22 -17.15 6.17 20.21
CA GLU A 22 -16.13 5.59 19.33
C GLU A 22 -15.95 6.56 18.16
N ARG A 23 -14.81 7.25 18.15
CA ARG A 23 -14.41 8.04 16.99
C ARG A 23 -14.25 7.08 15.84
N GLY A 24 -15.24 7.04 14.94
CA GLY A 24 -15.16 6.29 13.71
C GLY A 24 -13.81 6.60 13.05
N THR A 25 -13.03 5.56 12.79
CA THR A 25 -11.74 5.67 12.12
C THR A 25 -12.03 6.14 10.70
N VAL A 26 -11.84 7.42 10.43
CA VAL A 26 -11.88 7.94 9.05
C VAL A 26 -10.72 7.29 8.30
N LEU A 27 -11.02 6.43 7.33
CA LEU A 27 -10.02 5.86 6.43
C LEU A 27 -9.36 7.01 5.69
N ARG A 28 -8.10 7.26 5.99
CA ARG A 28 -7.29 8.29 5.36
C ARG A 28 -6.19 7.60 4.55
N ALA A 29 -5.97 8.09 3.32
CA ALA A 29 -4.86 7.61 2.51
C ALA A 29 -3.55 7.72 3.30
N PRO A 30 -2.68 6.69 3.25
CA PRO A 30 -1.42 6.74 3.95
C PRO A 30 -0.62 7.94 3.45
N ALA A 31 -0.25 8.81 4.39
CA ALA A 31 0.49 10.05 4.11
C ALA A 31 1.97 9.73 3.84
N LEU A 32 2.65 10.64 3.17
CA LEU A 32 4.11 10.62 3.14
C LEU A 32 4.64 10.70 4.57
N GLY A 33 5.60 9.86 4.90
CA GLY A 33 6.14 9.71 6.26
C GLY A 33 5.36 8.72 7.15
N ALA A 34 4.24 8.18 6.71
CA ALA A 34 3.52 7.13 7.43
C ALA A 34 4.06 5.73 7.07
N ALA A 35 3.87 4.76 7.97
CA ALA A 35 4.14 3.37 7.68
C ALA A 35 3.22 2.87 6.53
N ALA A 36 3.80 2.08 5.63
CA ALA A 36 3.04 1.43 4.59
C ALA A 36 2.05 0.42 5.19
N PRO A 37 0.81 0.37 4.70
CA PRO A 37 -0.16 -0.63 5.14
C PRO A 37 0.33 -2.05 4.91
N ALA A 38 -0.05 -2.97 5.79
CA ALA A 38 0.22 -4.39 5.59
C ALA A 38 -0.53 -4.89 4.34
N PHE A 39 0.20 -5.50 3.42
CA PHE A 39 -0.34 -6.03 2.17
C PHE A 39 0.16 -7.45 1.93
N THR A 40 -0.76 -8.32 1.52
CA THR A 40 -0.51 -9.71 1.15
C THR A 40 -1.11 -9.96 -0.23
N SER A 41 -0.47 -10.78 -1.02
CA SER A 41 -0.87 -11.08 -2.40
C SER A 41 -0.35 -12.45 -2.82
N MET A 42 -0.50 -12.77 -4.09
CA MET A 42 0.06 -13.96 -4.75
C MET A 42 0.93 -13.52 -5.92
N THR A 43 1.99 -14.27 -6.21
CA THR A 43 2.74 -14.10 -7.47
C THR A 43 1.96 -14.67 -8.65
N LEU A 44 2.47 -14.47 -9.86
CA LEU A 44 1.95 -15.12 -11.08
C LEU A 44 2.05 -16.66 -11.02
N GLU A 45 2.97 -17.20 -10.22
CA GLU A 45 3.17 -18.64 -10.01
C GLU A 45 2.27 -19.20 -8.89
N GLY A 46 1.47 -18.35 -8.23
CA GLY A 46 0.57 -18.74 -7.15
C GLY A 46 1.24 -18.82 -5.78
N GLU A 47 2.44 -18.27 -5.62
CA GLU A 47 3.14 -18.25 -4.34
C GLU A 47 2.66 -17.08 -3.47
N PRO A 48 2.37 -17.30 -2.17
CA PRO A 48 1.96 -16.23 -1.29
C PRO A 48 3.11 -15.28 -1.00
N VAL A 49 2.83 -13.98 -1.06
CA VAL A 49 3.80 -12.92 -0.81
C VAL A 49 3.25 -11.86 0.14
N THR A 50 4.13 -11.18 0.84
CA THR A 50 3.75 -10.10 1.76
C THR A 50 4.67 -8.90 1.58
N LEU A 51 4.16 -7.69 1.78
CA LEU A 51 5.02 -6.51 1.81
C LEU A 51 6.04 -6.57 2.95
N ALA A 52 5.69 -7.22 4.07
CA ALA A 52 6.56 -7.40 5.21
C ALA A 52 7.79 -8.25 4.88
N SER A 53 7.72 -9.17 3.91
CA SER A 53 8.88 -9.98 3.47
C SER A 53 9.97 -9.17 2.79
N LEU A 54 9.67 -7.92 2.38
CA LEU A 54 10.60 -6.98 1.77
C LEU A 54 11.20 -5.98 2.78
N SER A 55 10.95 -6.18 4.08
CA SER A 55 11.48 -5.33 5.14
C SER A 55 13.01 -5.22 5.05
N GLY A 56 13.55 -4.03 5.30
CA GLY A 56 14.98 -3.75 5.16
C GLY A 56 15.43 -3.41 3.74
N SER A 57 14.54 -3.54 2.74
CA SER A 57 14.78 -3.10 1.36
C SER A 57 14.05 -1.79 1.06
N VAL A 58 14.56 -1.04 0.11
CA VAL A 58 13.77 0.03 -0.55
C VAL A 58 12.85 -0.64 -1.56
N VAL A 59 11.55 -0.30 -1.52
CA VAL A 59 10.54 -0.93 -2.38
C VAL A 59 9.85 0.12 -3.23
N VAL A 60 9.75 -0.15 -4.53
CA VAL A 60 8.83 0.53 -5.45
C VAL A 60 7.62 -0.39 -5.66
N LEU A 61 6.44 0.08 -5.27
CA LEU A 61 5.17 -0.57 -5.61
C LEU A 61 4.48 0.24 -6.69
N ASN A 62 4.21 -0.36 -7.82
CA ASN A 62 3.46 0.24 -8.92
C ASN A 62 2.17 -0.55 -9.14
N VAL A 63 1.02 0.12 -9.04
CA VAL A 63 -0.30 -0.49 -9.27
C VAL A 63 -0.72 -0.22 -10.70
N TRP A 64 -1.10 -1.28 -11.41
CA TRP A 64 -1.39 -1.22 -12.84
C TRP A 64 -2.42 -2.28 -13.27
N ALA A 65 -2.82 -2.25 -14.54
CA ALA A 65 -3.64 -3.29 -15.18
C ALA A 65 -3.32 -3.40 -16.67
N THR A 66 -3.62 -4.54 -17.28
CA THR A 66 -3.39 -4.80 -18.71
C THR A 66 -4.17 -3.86 -19.62
N TRP A 67 -5.36 -3.44 -19.22
CA TRP A 67 -6.25 -2.51 -19.93
C TRP A 67 -5.88 -1.04 -19.73
N CYS A 68 -4.92 -0.72 -18.86
CA CYS A 68 -4.54 0.65 -18.53
C CYS A 68 -3.52 1.19 -19.54
N LEU A 69 -3.97 2.02 -20.47
CA LEU A 69 -3.08 2.59 -21.50
C LEU A 69 -1.96 3.46 -20.91
N PRO A 70 -2.20 4.37 -19.93
CA PRO A 70 -1.10 5.14 -19.33
C PRO A 70 -0.08 4.25 -18.58
N CYS A 71 -0.50 3.09 -18.07
CA CYS A 71 0.43 2.15 -17.42
C CYS A 71 1.46 1.61 -18.41
N ARG A 72 1.05 1.31 -19.65
CA ARG A 72 1.96 0.85 -20.72
C ARG A 72 3.06 1.87 -21.02
N GLU A 73 2.73 3.15 -20.93
CA GLU A 73 3.67 4.24 -21.25
C GLU A 73 4.77 4.40 -20.18
N GLU A 74 4.50 4.05 -18.92
CA GLU A 74 5.47 4.21 -17.83
C GLU A 74 6.31 2.95 -17.56
N ILE A 75 5.85 1.75 -17.97
CA ILE A 75 6.56 0.48 -17.74
C ILE A 75 8.04 0.53 -18.17
N PRO A 76 8.42 1.08 -19.35
CA PRO A 76 9.83 1.17 -19.72
C PRO A 76 10.70 1.96 -18.74
N GLN A 77 10.14 2.96 -18.06
CA GLN A 77 10.87 3.75 -17.06
C GLN A 77 11.00 2.98 -15.74
N LEU A 78 9.96 2.24 -15.34
CA LEU A 78 10.00 1.36 -14.17
C LEU A 78 11.01 0.22 -14.38
N GLU A 79 11.02 -0.37 -15.58
CA GLU A 79 11.96 -1.43 -15.95
C GLU A 79 13.41 -0.92 -15.96
N ALA A 80 13.65 0.26 -16.52
CA ALA A 80 14.97 0.89 -16.49
C ALA A 80 15.45 1.13 -15.05
N LEU A 81 14.57 1.65 -14.20
CA LEU A 81 14.85 1.85 -12.78
C LEU A 81 15.14 0.53 -12.06
N HIS A 82 14.33 -0.51 -12.34
CA HIS A 82 14.57 -1.83 -11.78
C HIS A 82 15.95 -2.35 -12.12
N ARG A 83 16.34 -2.33 -13.40
CA ARG A 83 17.65 -2.81 -13.85
C ARG A 83 18.81 -2.02 -13.26
N GLU A 84 18.66 -0.70 -13.11
CA GLU A 84 19.71 0.17 -12.58
C GLU A 84 19.97 -0.09 -11.09
N TYR A 85 18.91 -0.34 -10.29
CA TYR A 85 19.03 -0.37 -8.84
C TYR A 85 18.81 -1.74 -8.19
N ALA A 86 18.34 -2.78 -8.93
CA ALA A 86 18.08 -4.10 -8.35
C ALA A 86 19.32 -4.73 -7.68
N ALA A 87 20.49 -4.62 -8.31
CA ALA A 87 21.75 -5.11 -7.74
C ALA A 87 22.18 -4.31 -6.49
N GLN A 88 21.63 -3.11 -6.30
CA GLN A 88 21.89 -2.26 -5.14
C GLN A 88 20.85 -2.47 -4.02
N GLY A 89 19.92 -3.42 -4.19
CA GLY A 89 18.93 -3.80 -3.19
C GLY A 89 17.55 -3.17 -3.36
N LEU A 90 17.26 -2.48 -4.47
CA LEU A 90 15.91 -2.03 -4.80
C LEU A 90 15.02 -3.25 -5.10
N LYS A 91 13.82 -3.27 -4.56
CA LYS A 91 12.74 -4.19 -4.90
C LYS A 91 11.66 -3.43 -5.66
N THR A 92 11.51 -3.72 -6.94
CA THR A 92 10.40 -3.19 -7.76
C THR A 92 9.33 -4.27 -7.85
N ILE A 93 8.08 -3.94 -7.56
CA ILE A 93 6.93 -4.85 -7.59
C ILE A 93 5.82 -4.18 -8.41
N GLY A 94 5.35 -4.86 -9.44
CA GLY A 94 4.12 -4.50 -10.14
C GLY A 94 2.92 -5.19 -9.47
N VAL A 95 1.93 -4.42 -9.03
CA VAL A 95 0.69 -4.96 -8.47
C VAL A 95 -0.40 -4.86 -9.54
N SER A 96 -0.77 -6.00 -10.13
CA SER A 96 -1.85 -6.06 -11.13
C SER A 96 -3.20 -6.14 -10.43
N ILE A 97 -4.11 -5.25 -10.81
CA ILE A 97 -5.50 -5.26 -10.37
C ILE A 97 -6.45 -5.87 -11.42
N ASP A 98 -5.93 -6.64 -12.36
CA ASP A 98 -6.74 -7.41 -13.29
C ASP A 98 -7.60 -8.44 -12.56
N ALA A 99 -8.76 -8.76 -13.13
CA ALA A 99 -9.74 -9.63 -12.49
C ALA A 99 -9.21 -11.05 -12.23
N ALA A 100 -9.84 -11.76 -11.32
CA ALA A 100 -9.54 -13.16 -11.05
C ALA A 100 -9.62 -14.00 -12.34
N GLY A 101 -8.64 -14.90 -12.52
CA GLY A 101 -8.50 -15.72 -13.73
C GLY A 101 -7.67 -15.10 -14.85
N MET A 102 -7.32 -13.82 -14.78
CA MET A 102 -6.53 -13.11 -15.80
C MET A 102 -5.00 -13.32 -15.69
N GLY A 103 -4.55 -14.24 -14.83
CA GLY A 103 -3.10 -14.43 -14.59
C GLY A 103 -2.29 -14.76 -15.83
N ALA A 104 -2.85 -15.49 -16.82
CA ALA A 104 -2.21 -15.76 -18.09
C ALA A 104 -2.06 -14.48 -18.92
N ASP A 105 -3.13 -13.69 -19.05
CA ASP A 105 -3.12 -12.42 -19.79
C ASP A 105 -2.15 -11.41 -19.17
N VAL A 106 -2.08 -11.37 -17.83
CA VAL A 106 -1.11 -10.53 -17.09
C VAL A 106 0.32 -10.96 -17.40
N ARG A 107 0.61 -12.27 -17.46
CA ARG A 107 1.93 -12.79 -17.78
C ARG A 107 2.33 -12.48 -19.23
N ASP A 108 1.41 -12.68 -20.16
CA ASP A 108 1.65 -12.41 -21.57
C ASP A 108 1.92 -10.93 -21.79
N PHE A 109 1.08 -10.06 -21.20
CA PHE A 109 1.28 -8.63 -21.22
C PHE A 109 2.63 -8.21 -20.63
N ALA A 110 3.02 -8.76 -19.47
CA ALA A 110 4.30 -8.44 -18.83
C ALA A 110 5.48 -8.83 -19.73
N THR A 111 5.38 -9.98 -20.40
CA THR A 111 6.37 -10.45 -21.36
C THR A 111 6.47 -9.52 -22.57
N GLU A 112 5.33 -9.13 -23.15
CA GLU A 112 5.28 -8.20 -24.28
C GLU A 112 5.85 -6.81 -23.94
N GLN A 113 5.62 -6.34 -22.71
CA GLN A 113 6.15 -5.07 -22.23
C GLN A 113 7.59 -5.14 -21.72
N GLY A 114 8.19 -6.34 -21.69
CA GLY A 114 9.57 -6.56 -21.24
C GLY A 114 9.78 -6.32 -19.75
N MET A 115 8.74 -6.54 -18.93
CA MET A 115 8.82 -6.44 -17.48
C MET A 115 9.63 -7.61 -16.91
N THR A 116 10.70 -7.33 -16.14
CA THR A 116 11.54 -8.35 -15.50
C THR A 116 11.41 -8.33 -13.97
N TYR A 117 10.75 -7.34 -13.40
CA TYR A 117 10.46 -7.29 -11.98
C TYR A 117 9.24 -8.13 -11.59
N PRO A 118 9.16 -8.62 -10.34
CA PRO A 118 8.06 -9.44 -9.86
C PRO A 118 6.70 -8.77 -9.98
N ILE A 119 5.69 -9.58 -10.31
CA ILE A 119 4.30 -9.15 -10.38
C ILE A 119 3.50 -9.88 -9.30
N TRP A 120 2.74 -9.11 -8.53
CA TRP A 120 1.77 -9.57 -7.55
C TRP A 120 0.36 -9.35 -8.07
N LEU A 121 -0.54 -10.31 -7.83
CA LEU A 121 -1.92 -10.27 -8.31
C LEU A 121 -2.85 -9.78 -7.21
N ASP A 122 -3.66 -8.76 -7.50
CA ASP A 122 -4.63 -8.18 -6.56
C ASP A 122 -6.05 -8.11 -7.17
N PRO A 123 -6.65 -9.27 -7.56
CA PRO A 123 -7.95 -9.31 -8.21
C PRO A 123 -9.09 -8.78 -7.33
N ASP A 124 -8.90 -8.77 -6.02
CA ASP A 124 -9.86 -8.30 -5.03
C ASP A 124 -9.65 -6.85 -4.62
N HIS A 125 -8.74 -6.13 -5.30
CA HIS A 125 -8.41 -4.73 -5.06
C HIS A 125 -8.02 -4.41 -3.60
N GLN A 126 -7.43 -5.37 -2.87
CA GLN A 126 -7.02 -5.19 -1.47
C GLN A 126 -5.94 -4.14 -1.32
N PHE A 127 -5.03 -4.01 -2.30
CA PHE A 127 -4.06 -2.93 -2.33
C PHE A 127 -4.77 -1.58 -2.39
N SER A 128 -5.69 -1.44 -3.33
CA SER A 128 -6.45 -0.20 -3.53
C SER A 128 -7.21 0.21 -2.27
N LEU A 129 -7.82 -0.75 -1.58
CA LEU A 129 -8.54 -0.49 -0.33
C LEU A 129 -7.61 -0.06 0.81
N LYS A 130 -6.43 -0.68 0.95
CA LYS A 130 -5.49 -0.41 2.05
C LYS A 130 -4.66 0.85 1.82
N PHE A 131 -4.22 1.08 0.59
CA PHE A 131 -3.43 2.25 0.21
C PHE A 131 -4.29 3.45 -0.19
N LEU A 132 -5.62 3.25 -0.29
CA LEU A 132 -6.60 4.22 -0.78
C LEU A 132 -6.13 4.86 -2.08
N THR A 133 -5.85 4.00 -3.06
CA THR A 133 -5.50 4.43 -4.42
C THR A 133 -6.73 4.99 -5.11
N VAL A 134 -6.51 5.95 -5.99
CA VAL A 134 -7.61 6.62 -6.72
C VAL A 134 -7.77 6.09 -8.15
N GLY A 135 -6.86 5.23 -8.59
CA GLY A 135 -6.88 4.64 -9.93
C GLY A 135 -5.54 4.02 -10.31
N VAL A 136 -5.36 3.70 -11.58
CA VAL A 136 -4.12 3.20 -12.15
C VAL A 136 -3.63 4.10 -13.28
N PRO A 137 -2.29 4.29 -13.41
CA PRO A 137 -1.26 3.78 -12.51
C PRO A 137 -1.11 4.63 -11.25
N GLU A 138 -0.59 4.02 -10.20
CA GLU A 138 -0.18 4.74 -9.01
C GLU A 138 1.09 4.09 -8.43
N THR A 139 2.08 4.91 -8.06
CA THR A 139 3.40 4.41 -7.64
C THR A 139 3.78 4.93 -6.27
N PHE A 140 4.30 4.04 -5.43
CA PHE A 140 4.80 4.34 -4.09
C PHE A 140 6.28 3.96 -3.99
N VAL A 141 7.07 4.77 -3.27
CA VAL A 141 8.41 4.37 -2.80
C VAL A 141 8.37 4.25 -1.29
N ILE A 142 8.79 3.10 -0.80
CA ILE A 142 8.82 2.74 0.62
C ILE A 142 10.30 2.53 0.99
N ASP A 143 10.74 3.13 2.08
CA ASP A 143 12.12 2.98 2.56
C ASP A 143 12.34 1.68 3.35
N ARG A 144 13.58 1.45 3.81
CA ARG A 144 13.97 0.26 4.56
C ARG A 144 13.22 0.08 5.89
N ALA A 145 12.74 1.18 6.46
CA ALA A 145 11.92 1.18 7.68
C ALA A 145 10.43 0.92 7.42
N GLY A 146 10.03 0.69 6.16
CA GLY A 146 8.64 0.49 5.77
C GLY A 146 7.82 1.77 5.69
N VAL A 147 8.47 2.93 5.58
CA VAL A 147 7.81 4.26 5.55
C VAL A 147 7.64 4.73 4.11
N ILE A 148 6.46 5.22 3.75
CA ILE A 148 6.18 5.78 2.44
C ILE A 148 6.90 7.12 2.28
N ARG A 149 7.82 7.21 1.31
CA ARG A 149 8.63 8.39 1.02
C ARG A 149 8.20 9.12 -0.25
N PHE A 150 7.43 8.46 -1.09
CA PHE A 150 6.94 9.03 -2.34
C PHE A 150 5.63 8.37 -2.75
N ARG A 151 4.75 9.15 -3.39
CA ARG A 151 3.52 8.68 -4.01
C ARG A 151 3.30 9.52 -5.27
N MET A 152 3.04 8.85 -6.38
CA MET A 152 2.64 9.47 -7.65
C MET A 152 1.31 8.87 -8.08
N ILE A 153 0.36 9.73 -8.40
CA ILE A 153 -0.93 9.38 -9.01
C ILE A 153 -0.83 9.69 -10.50
N GLY A 154 -1.12 8.70 -11.33
CA GLY A 154 -0.95 8.78 -12.78
C GLY A 154 0.45 8.39 -13.26
N ALA A 155 0.60 8.26 -14.58
CA ALA A 155 1.82 7.79 -15.22
C ALA A 155 2.95 8.83 -15.18
N PHE A 156 4.18 8.34 -15.10
CA PHE A 156 5.38 9.16 -15.32
C PHE A 156 5.48 9.56 -16.79
N ARG A 157 5.76 10.82 -17.04
CA ARG A 157 6.06 11.28 -18.41
C ARG A 157 7.47 10.85 -18.81
N ARG A 158 7.68 10.65 -20.10
CA ARG A 158 9.02 10.35 -20.62
C ARG A 158 10.01 11.43 -20.19
N GLY A 159 11.14 11.00 -19.59
CA GLY A 159 12.16 11.89 -19.04
C GLY A 159 11.86 12.43 -17.64
N ASP A 160 10.77 12.00 -16.99
CA ASP A 160 10.50 12.35 -15.59
C ASP A 160 11.53 11.66 -14.69
N THR A 161 12.23 12.45 -13.88
CA THR A 161 13.28 11.97 -12.96
C THR A 161 12.82 11.90 -11.51
N THR A 162 11.55 12.23 -11.23
CA THR A 162 11.04 12.34 -9.85
C THR A 162 11.06 11.01 -9.11
N LEU A 163 10.67 9.90 -9.78
CA LEU A 163 10.74 8.55 -9.21
C LEU A 163 12.18 8.14 -8.91
N ALA A 164 13.09 8.29 -9.88
CA ALA A 164 14.50 7.94 -9.69
C ALA A 164 15.14 8.76 -8.56
N ALA A 165 14.79 10.05 -8.44
CA ALA A 165 15.24 10.89 -7.35
C ALA A 165 14.68 10.45 -5.99
N ALA A 166 13.41 10.00 -5.94
CA ALA A 166 12.80 9.46 -4.73
C ALA A 166 13.47 8.16 -4.29
N VAL A 167 13.73 7.24 -5.24
CA VAL A 167 14.45 5.98 -4.98
C VAL A 167 15.86 6.26 -4.43
N ARG A 168 16.63 7.12 -5.10
CA ARG A 168 17.99 7.47 -4.60
C ARG A 168 17.98 8.03 -3.19
N ARG A 169 17.01 8.90 -2.86
CA ARG A 169 16.87 9.43 -1.49
C ARG A 169 16.53 8.32 -0.49
N ALA A 170 15.62 7.42 -0.83
CA ALA A 170 15.24 6.30 0.04
C ALA A 170 16.38 5.29 0.22
N MET A 171 17.26 5.13 -0.77
CA MET A 171 18.42 4.24 -0.69
C MET A 171 19.58 4.83 0.13
N ALA A 172 19.62 6.14 0.26
CA ALA A 172 20.66 6.85 1.04
C ALA A 172 20.30 7.02 2.53
N SER A 173 19.05 6.66 2.93
CA SER A 173 18.53 6.78 4.30
C SER A 173 18.77 5.55 5.16
#